data_dbead66f88faa13945bba292319cc208
#
_entry.id   dbead66f88faa13945bba292319cc208
#
_cell.length_a   1.000
_cell.length_b   1.000
_cell.length_c   1.000
_cell.angle_alpha   90.00
_cell.angle_beta   90.00
_cell.angle_gamma   90.00
#
_symmetry.space_group_name_H-M   'P 1'
#
loop_
_entity.id
_entity.type
_entity.pdbx_description
1 polymer ?
#
loop_
_entity_poly.entity_id
_entity_poly.type
_entity_poly.pdbx_seq_one_letter_code
_entity_poly.pdbx_strand_id
1 'polypeptide(L)'
;MRLSAPLQLAKAGIYPYAEHPDFDLLLFGYAVDGGPVEVVDLASRQTIPEEILAVLVDPDVIKWAYNASFERVCLSAWLRRHRPELLSDGFLDPAQWRCTVVWSVYLGLPMSLDAVATVLKLDVQKDGAGKKLIKQFCTPATPSILNGGKWRNLPSADPTGWARFIDYNRRDVEVELAIHNRLASFPMPKVEWETYALDQTINDDGILLDHTLVDNAVTVNERHRNATLARAQALTGLDNPNSPIQLKQWLATRGCELESLTKADVGTALDTATGEVKEVFELRGDLAKSSVKKYQAMQNVAGRDGRARGLIQFYGDGRTGRFAGHLVQVQNLPRNYLPDLNHARALVKMGDLDALDLLYDSILDTLSQLIRTAFIPSPGHRFIVADFSAIEARVVAWLAGEHATLQAFREGKDLYCETASQMHRQLHNRLPIEIWA
;
A
#
# COMPACT_ATOMS: atom_id res chain seq x y z
N MET A 1 -2.07 -16.04 13.80
CA MET A 1 -0.64 -16.49 13.74
C MET A 1 0.33 -15.44 14.27
N ARG A 2 1.57 -15.83 14.62
CA ARG A 2 2.68 -14.92 14.92
C ARG A 2 3.90 -15.35 14.09
N LEU A 3 4.55 -14.38 13.47
CA LEU A 3 5.55 -14.58 12.43
C LEU A 3 6.75 -13.66 12.64
N SER A 4 7.89 -14.01 12.09
CA SER A 4 9.05 -13.12 12.03
C SER A 4 9.80 -13.25 10.72
N ALA A 5 10.31 -12.13 10.22
CA ALA A 5 11.27 -12.04 9.13
C ALA A 5 12.14 -10.80 9.33
N PRO A 6 13.36 -10.74 8.78
CA PRO A 6 14.24 -9.58 8.92
C PRO A 6 13.83 -8.38 8.03
N LEU A 7 12.57 -8.32 7.63
CA LEU A 7 11.97 -7.24 6.83
C LEU A 7 10.93 -6.47 7.64
N GLN A 8 10.77 -5.19 7.31
CA GLN A 8 9.69 -4.38 7.83
C GLN A 8 8.41 -4.63 7.03
N LEU A 9 7.46 -5.37 7.60
CA LEU A 9 6.20 -5.75 6.95
C LEU A 9 5.46 -4.57 6.33
N ALA A 10 5.43 -3.42 7.01
CA ALA A 10 4.75 -2.22 6.52
C ALA A 10 5.37 -1.62 5.23
N LYS A 11 6.63 -1.93 4.93
CA LYS A 11 7.32 -1.47 3.72
C LYS A 11 7.33 -2.51 2.62
N ALA A 12 7.63 -3.76 2.98
CA ALA A 12 7.76 -4.86 2.02
C ALA A 12 6.40 -5.44 1.59
N GLY A 13 5.37 -5.33 2.44
CA GLY A 13 4.14 -6.08 2.25
C GLY A 13 4.30 -7.55 2.64
N ILE A 14 3.21 -8.30 2.55
CA ILE A 14 3.16 -9.69 3.04
C ILE A 14 3.93 -10.66 2.15
N TYR A 15 3.97 -10.45 0.84
CA TYR A 15 4.58 -11.39 -0.12
C TYR A 15 6.11 -11.45 0.03
N PRO A 16 6.88 -10.37 -0.11
CA PRO A 16 8.33 -10.42 0.14
C PRO A 16 8.67 -10.80 1.58
N TYR A 17 7.81 -10.41 2.54
CA TYR A 17 7.99 -10.79 3.94
C TYR A 17 7.92 -12.31 4.13
N ALA A 18 6.92 -12.97 3.57
CA ALA A 18 6.71 -14.41 3.65
C ALA A 18 7.73 -15.22 2.80
N GLU A 19 8.21 -14.63 1.69
CA GLU A 19 9.21 -15.25 0.81
C GLU A 19 10.65 -15.13 1.34
N HIS A 20 10.89 -14.29 2.36
CA HIS A 20 12.24 -14.10 2.89
C HIS A 20 12.82 -15.45 3.40
N PRO A 21 14.11 -15.77 3.13
CA PRO A 21 14.72 -17.04 3.58
C PRO A 21 14.59 -17.30 5.08
N ASP A 22 14.73 -16.25 5.88
CA ASP A 22 14.63 -16.31 7.35
C ASP A 22 13.21 -16.05 7.88
N PHE A 23 12.20 -16.06 7.01
CA PHE A 23 10.80 -16.03 7.45
C PHE A 23 10.48 -17.30 8.24
N ASP A 24 9.78 -17.13 9.36
CA ASP A 24 9.42 -18.26 10.22
C ASP A 24 8.06 -18.02 10.91
N LEU A 25 7.31 -19.13 11.05
CA LEU A 25 6.06 -19.18 11.81
C LEU A 25 6.40 -19.54 13.26
N LEU A 26 6.13 -18.60 14.16
CA LEU A 26 6.48 -18.74 15.59
C LEU A 26 5.36 -19.40 16.39
N LEU A 27 4.14 -18.89 16.26
CA LEU A 27 2.95 -19.40 16.95
C LEU A 27 1.81 -19.54 15.95
N PHE A 28 1.11 -20.66 16.00
CA PHE A 28 -0.08 -20.94 15.22
C PHE A 28 -1.26 -21.20 16.15
N GLY A 29 -2.17 -20.23 16.25
CA GLY A 29 -3.41 -20.36 17.02
C GLY A 29 -4.56 -20.69 16.09
N TYR A 30 -5.40 -21.66 16.47
CA TYR A 30 -6.56 -22.12 15.71
C TYR A 30 -7.68 -22.61 16.61
N ALA A 31 -8.88 -22.71 16.05
CA ALA A 31 -10.02 -23.41 16.60
C ALA A 31 -10.76 -24.12 15.46
N VAL A 32 -11.36 -25.26 15.72
CA VAL A 32 -12.18 -26.02 14.77
C VAL A 32 -13.64 -25.92 15.19
N ASP A 33 -14.50 -25.50 14.26
CA ASP A 33 -15.95 -25.41 14.42
C ASP A 33 -16.43 -24.72 15.73
N GLY A 34 -15.73 -23.67 16.11
CA GLY A 34 -16.05 -22.91 17.34
C GLY A 34 -15.65 -23.61 18.64
N GLY A 35 -14.87 -24.69 18.55
CA GLY A 35 -14.29 -25.39 19.70
C GLY A 35 -13.23 -24.55 20.45
N PRO A 36 -12.53 -25.16 21.41
CA PRO A 36 -11.50 -24.49 22.20
C PRO A 36 -10.36 -24.00 21.31
N VAL A 37 -9.79 -22.85 21.68
CA VAL A 37 -8.62 -22.32 20.99
C VAL A 37 -7.35 -23.03 21.42
N GLU A 38 -6.65 -23.59 20.46
CA GLU A 38 -5.33 -24.19 20.63
C GLU A 38 -4.24 -23.30 20.07
N VAL A 39 -3.04 -23.37 20.65
CA VAL A 39 -1.86 -22.64 20.16
C VAL A 39 -0.68 -23.59 20.09
N VAL A 40 -0.13 -23.73 18.89
CA VAL A 40 1.09 -24.51 18.63
C VAL A 40 2.30 -23.57 18.69
N ASP A 41 3.26 -23.87 19.53
CA ASP A 41 4.53 -23.15 19.68
C ASP A 41 5.62 -23.78 18.79
N LEU A 42 5.67 -23.35 17.51
CA LEU A 42 6.66 -23.83 16.55
C LEU A 42 8.08 -23.36 16.91
N ALA A 43 8.21 -22.18 17.53
CA ALA A 43 9.51 -21.67 17.96
C ALA A 43 10.15 -22.57 19.05
N SER A 44 9.34 -23.28 19.83
CA SER A 44 9.76 -24.32 20.78
C SER A 44 9.71 -25.74 20.21
N ARG A 45 9.65 -25.88 18.87
CA ARG A 45 9.67 -27.15 18.12
C ARG A 45 8.40 -28.00 18.24
N GLN A 46 7.28 -27.44 18.63
CA GLN A 46 5.99 -28.12 18.43
C GLN A 46 5.64 -28.17 16.95
N THR A 47 4.83 -29.14 16.55
CA THR A 47 4.38 -29.32 15.16
C THR A 47 2.87 -29.09 15.07
N ILE A 48 2.41 -28.50 13.97
CA ILE A 48 0.99 -28.40 13.67
C ILE A 48 0.46 -29.84 13.46
N PRO A 49 -0.67 -30.22 14.11
CA PRO A 49 -1.26 -31.54 13.92
C PRO A 49 -1.56 -31.85 12.44
N GLU A 50 -1.35 -33.11 12.03
CA GLU A 50 -1.53 -33.52 10.62
C GLU A 50 -2.97 -33.30 10.13
N GLU A 51 -3.96 -33.53 10.99
CA GLU A 51 -5.37 -33.26 10.71
C GLU A 51 -5.64 -31.78 10.43
N ILE A 52 -4.94 -30.87 11.11
CA ILE A 52 -5.06 -29.42 10.86
C ILE A 52 -4.34 -29.04 9.56
N LEU A 53 -3.19 -29.64 9.28
CA LEU A 53 -2.51 -29.41 8.00
C LEU A 53 -3.36 -29.91 6.82
N ALA A 54 -4.04 -31.05 6.95
CA ALA A 54 -4.97 -31.55 5.94
C ALA A 54 -6.13 -30.58 5.72
N VAL A 55 -6.73 -30.06 6.78
CA VAL A 55 -7.82 -29.05 6.73
C VAL A 55 -7.39 -27.75 6.02
N LEU A 56 -6.12 -27.31 6.18
CA LEU A 56 -5.64 -26.09 5.53
C LEU A 56 -5.69 -26.18 4.00
N VAL A 57 -5.48 -27.35 3.43
CA VAL A 57 -5.46 -27.58 1.97
C VAL A 57 -6.76 -28.18 1.44
N ASP A 58 -7.68 -28.59 2.31
CA ASP A 58 -8.96 -29.19 1.93
C ASP A 58 -9.85 -28.14 1.22
N PRO A 59 -10.30 -28.41 -0.02
CA PRO A 59 -11.16 -27.52 -0.79
C PRO A 59 -12.56 -27.35 -0.21
N ASP A 60 -13.05 -28.31 0.56
CA ASP A 60 -14.41 -28.30 1.10
C ASP A 60 -14.49 -27.58 2.46
N VAL A 61 -13.36 -27.21 3.05
CA VAL A 61 -13.30 -26.52 4.34
C VAL A 61 -13.07 -25.02 4.16
N ILE A 62 -13.94 -24.19 4.75
CA ILE A 62 -13.77 -22.74 4.79
C ILE A 62 -12.90 -22.33 5.97
N LYS A 63 -11.85 -21.58 5.68
CA LYS A 63 -10.92 -21.05 6.67
C LYS A 63 -11.25 -19.58 6.96
N TRP A 64 -11.35 -19.22 8.21
CA TRP A 64 -11.60 -17.86 8.69
C TRP A 64 -10.36 -17.30 9.38
N ALA A 65 -10.06 -16.03 9.15
CA ALA A 65 -9.03 -15.31 9.89
C ALA A 65 -9.31 -13.81 9.92
N TYR A 66 -8.85 -13.15 10.98
CA TYR A 66 -8.84 -11.68 11.06
C TYR A 66 -7.67 -11.13 10.25
N ASN A 67 -7.91 -10.62 9.05
CA ASN A 67 -6.94 -10.30 8.01
C ASN A 67 -6.43 -11.54 7.24
N ALA A 68 -7.38 -12.34 6.74
CA ALA A 68 -7.13 -13.66 6.15
C ALA A 68 -6.09 -13.69 5.02
N SER A 69 -5.91 -12.59 4.26
CA SER A 69 -4.83 -12.50 3.26
C SER A 69 -3.45 -12.68 3.87
N PHE A 70 -3.23 -12.15 5.08
CA PHE A 70 -1.96 -12.30 5.79
C PHE A 70 -1.72 -13.76 6.20
N GLU A 71 -2.71 -14.40 6.82
CA GLU A 71 -2.61 -15.80 7.21
C GLU A 71 -2.42 -16.71 6.00
N ARG A 72 -3.22 -16.52 4.95
CA ARG A 72 -3.19 -17.35 3.73
C ARG A 72 -1.83 -17.30 3.04
N VAL A 73 -1.30 -16.12 2.77
CA VAL A 73 -0.01 -15.93 2.07
C VAL A 73 1.15 -16.48 2.91
N CYS A 74 1.14 -16.20 4.22
CA CYS A 74 2.21 -16.66 5.11
C CYS A 74 2.17 -18.18 5.31
N LEU A 75 0.99 -18.79 5.46
CA LEU A 75 0.85 -20.25 5.52
C LEU A 75 1.25 -20.92 4.21
N SER A 76 0.92 -20.32 3.06
CA SER A 76 1.35 -20.81 1.76
C SER A 76 2.88 -20.86 1.67
N ALA A 77 3.56 -19.79 2.07
CA ALA A 77 5.03 -19.77 2.07
C ALA A 77 5.63 -20.77 3.07
N TRP A 78 5.02 -20.94 4.23
CA TRP A 78 5.45 -21.91 5.22
C TRP A 78 5.24 -23.35 4.73
N LEU A 79 4.08 -23.69 4.14
CA LEU A 79 3.78 -25.01 3.57
C LEU A 79 4.75 -25.36 2.46
N ARG A 80 4.97 -24.48 1.48
CA ARG A 80 5.95 -24.72 0.40
C ARG A 80 7.34 -25.07 0.91
N ARG A 81 7.72 -24.54 2.06
CA ARG A 81 9.05 -24.74 2.65
C ARG A 81 9.13 -26.02 3.49
N HIS A 82 8.09 -26.32 4.26
CA HIS A 82 8.10 -27.37 5.27
C HIS A 82 7.26 -28.60 4.89
N ARG A 83 6.29 -28.45 4.02
CA ARG A 83 5.31 -29.47 3.63
C ARG A 83 5.00 -29.37 2.11
N PRO A 84 6.04 -29.46 1.25
CA PRO A 84 5.87 -29.30 -0.20
C PRO A 84 4.94 -30.36 -0.82
N GLU A 85 4.70 -31.48 -0.16
CA GLU A 85 3.72 -32.49 -0.56
C GLU A 85 2.26 -31.99 -0.44
N LEU A 86 2.00 -31.00 0.43
CA LEU A 86 0.68 -30.39 0.59
C LEU A 86 0.48 -29.16 -0.32
N LEU A 87 1.54 -28.39 -0.52
CA LEU A 87 1.56 -27.22 -1.39
C LEU A 87 2.97 -27.03 -1.96
N SER A 88 3.19 -27.41 -3.21
CA SER A 88 4.49 -27.34 -3.87
C SER A 88 4.79 -25.97 -4.47
N ASP A 89 3.77 -25.24 -4.92
CA ASP A 89 3.88 -23.94 -5.58
C ASP A 89 2.64 -23.08 -5.34
N GLY A 90 2.70 -21.79 -5.70
CA GLY A 90 1.57 -20.86 -5.61
C GLY A 90 1.12 -20.56 -4.18
N PHE A 91 -0.16 -20.31 -4.04
CA PHE A 91 -0.79 -19.94 -2.78
C PHE A 91 -2.03 -20.80 -2.52
N LEU A 92 -2.40 -20.98 -1.24
CA LEU A 92 -3.65 -21.61 -0.85
C LEU A 92 -4.82 -20.90 -1.56
N ASP A 93 -5.80 -21.67 -2.05
CA ASP A 93 -6.92 -21.14 -2.84
C ASP A 93 -7.70 -20.07 -2.08
N PRO A 94 -7.75 -18.81 -2.55
CA PRO A 94 -8.46 -17.73 -1.88
C PRO A 94 -9.97 -17.94 -1.78
N ALA A 95 -10.58 -18.77 -2.63
CA ALA A 95 -11.99 -19.07 -2.60
C ALA A 95 -12.43 -19.77 -1.29
N GLN A 96 -11.50 -20.41 -0.60
CA GLN A 96 -11.73 -21.12 0.66
C GLN A 96 -11.48 -20.26 1.89
N TRP A 97 -11.06 -19.02 1.71
CA TRP A 97 -10.74 -18.11 2.81
C TRP A 97 -11.80 -17.03 2.98
N ARG A 98 -12.08 -16.72 4.23
CA ARG A 98 -12.98 -15.63 4.62
C ARG A 98 -12.26 -14.71 5.59
N CYS A 99 -12.46 -13.43 5.43
CA CYS A 99 -11.76 -12.40 6.21
C CYS A 99 -12.74 -11.68 7.14
N THR A 100 -12.58 -11.85 8.44
CA THR A 100 -13.44 -11.21 9.44
C THR A 100 -13.29 -9.69 9.44
N VAL A 101 -12.11 -9.12 9.04
CA VAL A 101 -11.96 -7.67 8.81
C VAL A 101 -12.88 -7.21 7.68
N VAL A 102 -12.85 -7.90 6.53
CA VAL A 102 -13.67 -7.53 5.37
C VAL A 102 -15.15 -7.58 5.73
N TRP A 103 -15.57 -8.63 6.42
CA TRP A 103 -16.94 -8.75 6.91
C TRP A 103 -17.33 -7.62 7.88
N SER A 104 -16.42 -7.26 8.80
CA SER A 104 -16.63 -6.15 9.73
C SER A 104 -16.79 -4.82 9.00
N VAL A 105 -15.92 -4.53 8.04
CA VAL A 105 -15.97 -3.28 7.27
C VAL A 105 -17.20 -3.22 6.35
N TYR A 106 -17.60 -4.35 5.76
CA TYR A 106 -18.84 -4.45 4.99
C TYR A 106 -20.06 -4.03 5.83
N LEU A 107 -20.05 -4.35 7.11
CA LEU A 107 -21.11 -3.94 8.06
C LEU A 107 -20.89 -2.54 8.67
N GLY A 108 -19.93 -1.77 8.18
CA GLY A 108 -19.63 -0.41 8.66
C GLY A 108 -18.87 -0.37 9.99
N LEU A 109 -18.28 -1.49 10.43
CA LEU A 109 -17.47 -1.58 11.65
C LEU A 109 -16.01 -1.17 11.39
N PRO A 110 -15.23 -0.84 12.44
CA PRO A 110 -13.81 -0.52 12.31
C PRO A 110 -12.97 -1.66 11.74
N MET A 111 -11.75 -1.35 11.23
CA MET A 111 -10.83 -2.36 10.68
C MET A 111 -10.01 -3.10 11.75
N SER A 112 -9.82 -2.57 12.95
CA SER A 112 -8.97 -3.23 13.94
C SER A 112 -9.78 -4.17 14.85
N LEU A 113 -9.21 -5.34 15.15
CA LEU A 113 -9.80 -6.36 16.03
C LEU A 113 -10.30 -5.77 17.35
N ASP A 114 -9.46 -4.95 17.99
CA ASP A 114 -9.74 -4.29 19.28
C ASP A 114 -10.92 -3.31 19.18
N ALA A 115 -10.94 -2.48 18.13
CA ALA A 115 -12.01 -1.51 17.94
C ALA A 115 -13.35 -2.19 17.63
N VAL A 116 -13.35 -3.27 16.83
CA VAL A 116 -14.57 -4.06 16.56
C VAL A 116 -15.10 -4.70 17.84
N ALA A 117 -14.23 -5.34 18.63
CA ALA A 117 -14.62 -5.94 19.92
C ALA A 117 -15.23 -4.90 20.86
N THR A 118 -14.64 -3.69 20.91
CA THR A 118 -15.15 -2.57 21.71
C THR A 118 -16.52 -2.09 21.23
N VAL A 119 -16.70 -1.87 19.93
CA VAL A 119 -17.99 -1.43 19.34
C VAL A 119 -19.08 -2.46 19.57
N LEU A 120 -18.76 -3.75 19.41
CA LEU A 120 -19.70 -4.85 19.63
C LEU A 120 -19.93 -5.16 21.13
N LYS A 121 -19.22 -4.49 22.05
CA LYS A 121 -19.30 -4.68 23.50
C LYS A 121 -19.11 -6.14 23.90
N LEU A 122 -18.09 -6.79 23.33
CA LEU A 122 -17.79 -8.19 23.63
C LEU A 122 -17.14 -8.30 25.03
N ASP A 123 -17.48 -9.38 25.75
CA ASP A 123 -16.88 -9.68 27.05
C ASP A 123 -15.38 -10.00 26.94
N VAL A 124 -14.99 -10.57 25.80
CA VAL A 124 -13.60 -10.90 25.48
C VAL A 124 -12.95 -9.70 24.79
N GLN A 125 -11.97 -9.09 25.43
CA GLN A 125 -11.23 -7.93 24.91
C GLN A 125 -9.77 -8.28 24.65
N LYS A 126 -9.15 -7.55 23.72
CA LYS A 126 -7.73 -7.72 23.40
C LYS A 126 -6.82 -7.28 24.55
N ASP A 127 -5.72 -8.01 24.78
CA ASP A 127 -4.70 -7.62 25.76
C ASP A 127 -3.88 -6.42 25.25
N GLY A 128 -3.90 -5.32 25.98
CA GLY A 128 -3.15 -4.10 25.65
C GLY A 128 -1.61 -4.26 25.65
N ALA A 129 -1.07 -5.29 26.31
CA ALA A 129 0.37 -5.59 26.32
C ALA A 129 0.88 -6.16 24.99
N GLY A 130 -0.01 -6.62 24.11
CA GLY A 130 0.33 -7.35 22.89
C GLY A 130 1.24 -6.60 21.92
N LYS A 131 1.11 -5.26 21.79
CA LYS A 131 1.99 -4.45 20.93
C LYS A 131 3.47 -4.56 21.30
N LYS A 132 3.76 -4.61 22.61
CA LYS A 132 5.15 -4.76 23.11
C LYS A 132 5.69 -6.16 22.79
N LEU A 133 4.88 -7.19 22.97
CA LEU A 133 5.24 -8.59 22.69
C LEU A 133 5.46 -8.82 21.19
N ILE A 134 4.59 -8.29 20.32
CA ILE A 134 4.79 -8.33 18.86
C ILE A 134 6.10 -7.63 18.50
N LYS A 135 6.36 -6.43 19.03
CA LYS A 135 7.63 -5.73 18.77
C LYS A 135 8.83 -6.55 19.24
N GLN A 136 8.74 -7.20 20.37
CA GLN A 136 9.81 -7.97 20.97
C GLN A 136 10.15 -9.23 20.16
N PHE A 137 9.15 -10.01 19.72
CA PHE A 137 9.36 -11.33 19.13
C PHE A 137 9.17 -11.39 17.60
N CYS A 138 8.37 -10.49 17.02
CA CYS A 138 8.04 -10.53 15.59
C CYS A 138 8.80 -9.50 14.74
N THR A 139 9.45 -8.50 15.34
CA THR A 139 10.20 -7.50 14.58
C THR A 139 11.70 -7.74 14.66
N PRO A 140 12.46 -7.32 13.61
CA PRO A 140 13.92 -7.41 13.66
C PRO A 140 14.50 -6.74 14.90
N ALA A 141 15.38 -7.46 15.59
CA ALA A 141 16.09 -6.99 16.76
C ALA A 141 17.59 -6.82 16.45
N THR A 142 18.23 -5.86 17.11
CA THR A 142 19.69 -5.73 16.99
C THR A 142 20.36 -6.96 17.61
N PRO A 143 21.32 -7.59 16.94
CA PRO A 143 22.09 -8.69 17.49
C PRO A 143 22.74 -8.31 18.83
N SER A 144 22.55 -9.12 19.85
CA SER A 144 23.04 -8.90 21.22
C SER A 144 23.33 -10.23 21.91
N ILE A 145 24.01 -10.18 23.04
CA ILE A 145 24.28 -11.37 23.88
C ILE A 145 22.96 -12.02 24.32
N LEU A 146 21.93 -11.21 24.63
CA LEU A 146 20.63 -11.68 25.11
C LEU A 146 19.86 -12.52 24.07
N ASN A 147 20.03 -12.23 22.79
CA ASN A 147 19.39 -12.97 21.69
C ASN A 147 20.35 -13.89 20.96
N GLY A 148 21.52 -14.19 21.53
CA GLY A 148 22.52 -15.09 20.98
C GLY A 148 23.13 -14.59 19.65
N GLY A 149 23.23 -13.27 19.45
CA GLY A 149 23.75 -12.65 18.23
C GLY A 149 22.80 -12.73 17.05
N LYS A 150 21.51 -13.04 17.27
CA LYS A 150 20.53 -13.22 16.19
C LYS A 150 19.79 -11.91 15.91
N TRP A 151 19.20 -11.82 14.73
CA TRP A 151 18.38 -10.70 14.30
C TRP A 151 16.97 -10.67 14.95
N ARG A 152 16.60 -11.71 15.71
CA ARG A 152 15.31 -11.81 16.44
C ARG A 152 15.49 -12.34 17.85
N ASN A 153 14.55 -12.06 18.72
CA ASN A 153 14.47 -12.66 20.04
C ASN A 153 13.75 -14.02 19.94
N LEU A 154 14.28 -15.02 20.63
CA LEU A 154 13.72 -16.36 20.73
C LEU A 154 13.05 -16.55 22.10
N PRO A 155 12.25 -17.62 22.31
CA PRO A 155 11.61 -17.93 23.61
C PRO A 155 12.59 -17.92 24.79
N SER A 156 13.83 -18.40 24.56
CA SER A 156 14.89 -18.45 25.57
C SER A 156 15.41 -17.07 26.04
N ALA A 157 15.22 -16.02 25.25
CA ALA A 157 15.65 -14.66 25.62
C ALA A 157 14.75 -14.02 26.70
N ASP A 158 13.46 -14.39 26.73
CA ASP A 158 12.49 -13.96 27.74
C ASP A 158 11.37 -15.03 27.85
N PRO A 159 11.57 -16.09 28.64
CA PRO A 159 10.59 -17.18 28.78
C PRO A 159 9.24 -16.72 29.33
N THR A 160 9.26 -15.76 30.27
CA THR A 160 8.04 -15.21 30.88
C THR A 160 7.25 -14.38 29.85
N GLY A 161 7.94 -13.51 29.11
CA GLY A 161 7.34 -12.77 28.01
C GLY A 161 6.81 -13.67 26.92
N TRP A 162 7.50 -14.78 26.63
CA TRP A 162 7.06 -15.77 25.65
C TRP A 162 5.77 -16.49 26.07
N ALA A 163 5.67 -16.94 27.31
CA ALA A 163 4.43 -17.54 27.84
C ALA A 163 3.24 -16.57 27.70
N ARG A 164 3.43 -15.28 28.05
CA ARG A 164 2.41 -14.26 27.84
C ARG A 164 2.09 -14.04 26.34
N PHE A 165 3.06 -14.23 25.46
CA PHE A 165 2.86 -14.08 24.02
C PHE A 165 2.01 -15.23 23.44
N ILE A 166 2.13 -16.44 23.98
CA ILE A 166 1.25 -17.57 23.67
C ILE A 166 -0.18 -17.26 24.11
N ASP A 167 -0.38 -16.79 25.35
CA ASP A 167 -1.70 -16.42 25.85
C ASP A 167 -2.31 -15.24 25.06
N TYR A 168 -1.48 -14.28 24.67
CA TYR A 168 -1.90 -13.20 23.80
C TYR A 168 -2.35 -13.70 22.41
N ASN A 169 -1.64 -14.67 21.83
CA ASN A 169 -2.07 -15.27 20.55
C ASN A 169 -3.39 -16.03 20.68
N ARG A 170 -3.58 -16.78 21.80
CA ARG A 170 -4.85 -17.45 22.11
C ARG A 170 -5.99 -16.44 22.23
N ARG A 171 -5.76 -15.37 22.99
CA ARG A 171 -6.76 -14.31 23.19
C ARG A 171 -7.19 -13.63 21.90
N ASP A 172 -6.27 -13.38 20.97
CA ASP A 172 -6.62 -12.79 19.66
C ASP A 172 -7.55 -13.70 18.85
N VAL A 173 -7.37 -15.03 18.91
CA VAL A 173 -8.29 -16.00 18.23
C VAL A 173 -9.63 -16.07 18.95
N GLU A 174 -9.66 -16.06 20.29
CA GLU A 174 -10.91 -16.01 21.07
C GLU A 174 -11.75 -14.77 20.74
N VAL A 175 -11.09 -13.60 20.62
CA VAL A 175 -11.77 -12.34 20.23
C VAL A 175 -12.30 -12.44 18.81
N GLU A 176 -11.54 -13.00 17.89
CA GLU A 176 -12.00 -13.21 16.51
C GLU A 176 -13.23 -14.13 16.44
N LEU A 177 -13.21 -15.27 17.16
CA LEU A 177 -14.37 -16.18 17.25
C LEU A 177 -15.61 -15.48 17.83
N ALA A 178 -15.43 -14.65 18.85
CA ALA A 178 -16.53 -13.89 19.44
C ALA A 178 -17.10 -12.87 18.44
N ILE A 179 -16.25 -12.19 17.65
CA ILE A 179 -16.69 -11.30 16.58
C ILE A 179 -17.44 -12.11 15.52
N HIS A 180 -16.85 -13.20 15.02
CA HIS A 180 -17.46 -14.07 14.01
C HIS A 180 -18.87 -14.50 14.44
N ASN A 181 -19.03 -15.02 15.66
CA ASN A 181 -20.30 -15.44 16.20
C ASN A 181 -21.32 -14.28 16.29
N ARG A 182 -20.87 -13.08 16.64
CA ARG A 182 -21.72 -11.90 16.69
C ARG A 182 -22.18 -11.44 15.30
N LEU A 183 -21.32 -11.55 14.30
CA LEU A 183 -21.62 -11.16 12.92
C LEU A 183 -22.43 -12.23 12.16
N ALA A 184 -22.51 -13.47 12.64
CA ALA A 184 -23.18 -14.59 11.96
C ALA A 184 -24.66 -14.30 11.61
N SER A 185 -25.33 -13.44 12.39
CA SER A 185 -26.69 -12.99 12.11
C SER A 185 -26.81 -11.99 10.95
N PHE A 186 -25.70 -11.50 10.44
CA PHE A 186 -25.60 -10.49 9.37
C PHE A 186 -24.64 -10.97 8.28
N PRO A 187 -24.98 -12.02 7.52
CA PRO A 187 -24.06 -12.63 6.57
C PRO A 187 -23.72 -11.68 5.41
N MET A 188 -22.47 -11.70 5.00
CA MET A 188 -22.04 -11.02 3.78
C MET A 188 -22.49 -11.85 2.56
N PRO A 189 -23.05 -11.22 1.50
CA PRO A 189 -23.50 -11.91 0.30
C PRO A 189 -22.39 -12.73 -0.37
N LYS A 190 -22.77 -13.82 -1.04
CA LYS A 190 -21.84 -14.70 -1.74
C LYS A 190 -20.99 -13.95 -2.77
N VAL A 191 -21.58 -13.02 -3.52
CA VAL A 191 -20.89 -12.20 -4.54
C VAL A 191 -19.76 -11.38 -3.95
N GLU A 192 -19.89 -10.88 -2.73
CA GLU A 192 -18.83 -10.12 -2.05
C GLU A 192 -17.65 -11.03 -1.68
N TRP A 193 -17.92 -12.28 -1.26
CA TRP A 193 -16.87 -13.27 -1.02
C TRP A 193 -16.17 -13.70 -2.32
N GLU A 194 -16.89 -13.82 -3.42
CA GLU A 194 -16.32 -14.09 -4.75
C GLU A 194 -15.43 -12.93 -5.20
N THR A 195 -15.87 -11.69 -4.96
CA THR A 195 -15.05 -10.48 -5.27
C THR A 195 -13.83 -10.38 -4.37
N TYR A 196 -13.95 -10.73 -3.08
CA TYR A 196 -12.81 -10.84 -2.17
C TYR A 196 -11.80 -11.89 -2.65
N ALA A 197 -12.26 -13.07 -3.08
CA ALA A 197 -11.39 -14.11 -3.62
C ALA A 197 -10.68 -13.64 -4.91
N LEU A 198 -11.38 -12.92 -5.78
CA LEU A 198 -10.80 -12.30 -6.97
C LEU A 198 -9.73 -11.27 -6.63
N ASP A 199 -9.95 -10.39 -5.63
CA ASP A 199 -8.93 -9.47 -5.12
C ASP A 199 -7.66 -10.20 -4.70
N GLN A 200 -7.83 -11.32 -3.97
CA GLN A 200 -6.69 -12.12 -3.53
C GLN A 200 -5.95 -12.75 -4.71
N THR A 201 -6.66 -13.26 -5.72
CA THR A 201 -6.06 -13.81 -6.95
C THR A 201 -5.27 -12.73 -7.71
N ILE A 202 -5.83 -11.54 -7.87
CA ILE A 202 -5.13 -10.41 -8.50
C ILE A 202 -3.85 -10.05 -7.75
N ASN A 203 -3.91 -10.04 -6.41
CA ASN A 203 -2.74 -9.76 -5.57
C ASN A 203 -1.70 -10.88 -5.62
N ASP A 204 -2.11 -12.15 -5.73
CA ASP A 204 -1.23 -13.31 -5.88
C ASP A 204 -0.51 -13.29 -7.23
N ASP A 205 -1.22 -12.98 -8.30
CA ASP A 205 -0.63 -12.83 -9.64
C ASP A 205 0.35 -11.68 -9.69
N GLY A 206 0.00 -10.55 -9.06
CA GLY A 206 0.81 -9.34 -9.05
C GLY A 206 1.10 -8.83 -10.46
N ILE A 207 2.00 -7.85 -10.57
CA ILE A 207 2.38 -7.22 -11.85
C ILE A 207 3.90 -7.15 -11.97
N LEU A 208 4.42 -7.50 -13.16
CA LEU A 208 5.86 -7.46 -13.43
C LEU A 208 6.38 -6.03 -13.46
N LEU A 209 7.55 -5.81 -12.86
CA LEU A 209 8.25 -4.52 -12.86
C LEU A 209 9.42 -4.51 -13.83
N ASP A 210 9.65 -3.38 -14.50
CA ASP A 210 10.92 -3.11 -15.19
C ASP A 210 11.99 -2.72 -14.15
N HIS A 211 12.68 -3.71 -13.61
CA HIS A 211 13.69 -3.51 -12.57
C HIS A 211 14.81 -2.57 -13.01
N THR A 212 15.24 -2.64 -14.27
CA THR A 212 16.25 -1.74 -14.81
C THR A 212 15.81 -0.29 -14.73
N LEU A 213 14.54 -0.01 -15.08
CA LEU A 213 13.98 1.34 -14.94
C LEU A 213 13.87 1.75 -13.47
N VAL A 214 13.35 0.87 -12.62
CA VAL A 214 13.14 1.15 -11.19
C VAL A 214 14.44 1.45 -10.47
N ASP A 215 15.45 0.61 -10.65
CA ASP A 215 16.73 0.72 -9.96
C ASP A 215 17.51 1.95 -10.43
N ASN A 216 17.53 2.21 -11.75
CA ASN A 216 18.19 3.39 -12.28
C ASN A 216 17.44 4.68 -11.93
N ALA A 217 16.09 4.66 -11.86
CA ALA A 217 15.33 5.81 -11.40
C ALA A 217 15.64 6.17 -9.94
N VAL A 218 15.83 5.17 -9.07
CA VAL A 218 16.29 5.39 -7.68
C VAL A 218 17.69 6.01 -7.68
N THR A 219 18.62 5.44 -8.45
CA THR A 219 20.01 5.92 -8.54
C THR A 219 20.10 7.34 -9.09
N VAL A 220 19.37 7.64 -10.17
CA VAL A 220 19.30 8.98 -10.78
C VAL A 220 18.73 9.99 -9.78
N ASN A 221 17.63 9.61 -9.10
CA ASN A 221 17.04 10.46 -8.06
C ASN A 221 18.00 10.74 -6.89
N GLU A 222 18.74 9.74 -6.43
CA GLU A 222 19.71 9.92 -5.35
C GLU A 222 20.86 10.84 -5.76
N ARG A 223 21.42 10.66 -6.96
CA ARG A 223 22.47 11.54 -7.50
C ARG A 223 21.99 12.98 -7.64
N HIS A 224 20.83 13.18 -8.26
CA HIS A 224 20.21 14.50 -8.41
C HIS A 224 19.96 15.15 -7.05
N ARG A 225 19.35 14.42 -6.11
CA ARG A 225 19.07 14.90 -4.75
C ARG A 225 20.34 15.33 -4.01
N ASN A 226 21.43 14.56 -4.12
CA ASN A 226 22.70 14.89 -3.48
C ASN A 226 23.33 16.15 -4.11
N ALA A 227 23.29 16.29 -5.43
CA ALA A 227 23.74 17.49 -6.12
C ALA A 227 22.91 18.74 -5.73
N THR A 228 21.57 18.60 -5.71
CA THR A 228 20.63 19.65 -5.29
C THR A 228 20.88 20.08 -3.83
N LEU A 229 21.11 19.12 -2.93
CA LEU A 229 21.41 19.39 -1.53
C LEU A 229 22.75 20.13 -1.38
N ALA A 230 23.79 19.64 -2.05
CA ALA A 230 25.12 20.28 -2.04
C ALA A 230 25.05 21.71 -2.57
N ARG A 231 24.31 21.97 -3.64
CA ARG A 231 24.09 23.31 -4.20
C ARG A 231 23.36 24.22 -3.21
N ALA A 232 22.28 23.71 -2.56
CA ALA A 232 21.54 24.46 -1.54
C ALA A 232 22.42 24.78 -0.31
N GLN A 233 23.30 23.86 0.11
CA GLN A 233 24.26 24.09 1.19
C GLN A 233 25.30 25.15 0.79
N ALA A 234 25.85 25.10 -0.43
CA ALA A 234 26.81 26.07 -0.93
C ALA A 234 26.22 27.50 -1.00
N LEU A 235 24.94 27.62 -1.40
CA LEU A 235 24.26 28.93 -1.49
C LEU A 235 23.90 29.49 -0.12
N THR A 236 23.43 28.64 0.78
CA THR A 236 22.90 29.10 2.06
C THR A 236 23.91 29.11 3.19
N GLY A 237 24.96 28.31 3.11
CA GLY A 237 25.89 28.06 4.22
C GLY A 237 25.27 27.25 5.36
N LEU A 238 24.09 26.67 5.16
CA LEU A 238 23.38 25.89 6.18
C LEU A 238 23.78 24.42 6.13
N ASP A 239 23.95 23.79 7.29
CA ASP A 239 24.17 22.33 7.38
C ASP A 239 22.96 21.55 6.84
N ASN A 240 21.76 22.04 7.14
CA ASN A 240 20.50 21.44 6.67
C ASN A 240 19.56 22.48 6.05
N PRO A 241 19.68 22.77 4.74
CA PRO A 241 18.78 23.69 4.03
C PRO A 241 17.31 23.25 4.03
N ASN A 242 17.02 21.97 4.36
CA ASN A 242 15.65 21.46 4.48
C ASN A 242 15.01 21.78 5.84
N SER A 243 15.79 22.23 6.83
CA SER A 243 15.25 22.64 8.13
C SER A 243 14.41 23.91 7.98
N PRO A 244 13.08 23.88 8.29
CA PRO A 244 12.26 25.08 8.19
C PRO A 244 12.76 26.23 9.06
N ILE A 245 13.35 25.92 10.21
CA ILE A 245 13.86 26.92 11.17
C ILE A 245 15.09 27.60 10.58
N GLN A 246 16.10 26.83 10.16
CA GLN A 246 17.34 27.38 9.61
C GLN A 246 17.09 28.16 8.31
N LEU A 247 16.24 27.62 7.43
CA LEU A 247 15.93 28.29 6.16
C LEU A 247 15.16 29.58 6.37
N LYS A 248 14.20 29.66 7.28
CA LYS A 248 13.50 30.93 7.61
C LYS A 248 14.46 32.00 8.13
N GLN A 249 15.40 31.63 8.99
CA GLN A 249 16.43 32.55 9.49
C GLN A 249 17.29 33.07 8.34
N TRP A 250 17.73 32.20 7.45
CA TRP A 250 18.51 32.59 6.29
C TRP A 250 17.73 33.52 5.34
N LEU A 251 16.45 33.22 5.05
CA LEU A 251 15.57 34.06 4.24
C LEU A 251 15.38 35.45 4.83
N ALA A 252 15.17 35.54 6.14
CA ALA A 252 15.04 36.82 6.84
C ALA A 252 16.28 37.71 6.68
N THR A 253 17.52 37.12 6.66
CA THR A 253 18.76 37.87 6.40
C THR A 253 18.86 38.42 4.96
N ARG A 254 18.01 37.93 4.04
CA ARG A 254 17.89 38.37 2.63
C ARG A 254 16.65 39.26 2.40
N GLY A 255 15.98 39.69 3.47
CA GLY A 255 14.77 40.51 3.38
C GLY A 255 13.51 39.76 2.93
N CYS A 256 13.54 38.41 2.98
CA CYS A 256 12.39 37.57 2.66
C CYS A 256 11.84 36.96 3.96
N GLU A 257 10.82 37.58 4.53
CA GLU A 257 10.14 37.09 5.73
C GLU A 257 8.90 36.28 5.36
N LEU A 258 8.84 35.02 5.81
CA LEU A 258 7.70 34.12 5.59
C LEU A 258 7.23 33.56 6.94
N GLU A 259 5.92 33.59 7.15
CA GLU A 259 5.29 32.98 8.35
C GLU A 259 5.42 31.45 8.33
N SER A 260 5.28 30.86 7.14
CA SER A 260 5.43 29.42 6.95
C SER A 260 6.13 29.10 5.62
N LEU A 261 6.62 27.85 5.50
CA LEU A 261 7.22 27.33 4.25
C LEU A 261 6.30 26.28 3.62
N THR A 262 4.98 26.51 3.65
CA THR A 262 4.03 25.66 2.93
C THR A 262 4.18 25.85 1.42
N LYS A 263 3.64 24.92 0.64
CA LYS A 263 3.68 25.01 -0.83
C LYS A 263 3.02 26.31 -1.35
N ALA A 264 1.97 26.78 -0.68
CA ALA A 264 1.28 28.00 -1.03
C ALA A 264 2.15 29.25 -0.78
N ASP A 265 2.75 29.36 0.42
CA ASP A 265 3.57 30.53 0.79
C ASP A 265 4.83 30.62 -0.05
N VAL A 266 5.53 29.46 -0.28
CA VAL A 266 6.69 29.40 -1.16
C VAL A 266 6.29 29.72 -2.60
N GLY A 267 5.13 29.27 -3.09
CA GLY A 267 4.62 29.61 -4.42
C GLY A 267 4.44 31.10 -4.60
N THR A 268 3.77 31.77 -3.67
CA THR A 268 3.58 33.24 -3.70
C THR A 268 4.91 33.99 -3.61
N ALA A 269 5.85 33.52 -2.79
CA ALA A 269 7.18 34.14 -2.67
C ALA A 269 8.02 33.97 -3.94
N LEU A 270 7.89 32.85 -4.65
CA LEU A 270 8.59 32.60 -5.92
C LEU A 270 8.23 33.61 -7.02
N ASP A 271 6.98 34.09 -7.04
CA ASP A 271 6.52 35.07 -8.05
C ASP A 271 7.33 36.40 -7.98
N THR A 272 7.86 36.73 -6.82
CA THR A 272 8.61 37.97 -6.57
C THR A 272 10.08 37.76 -6.24
N ALA A 273 10.47 36.55 -5.91
CA ALA A 273 11.86 36.21 -5.54
C ALA A 273 12.80 36.30 -6.73
N THR A 274 14.02 36.80 -6.48
CA THR A 274 15.08 36.89 -7.47
C THR A 274 16.41 36.38 -6.87
N GLY A 275 17.40 36.12 -7.74
CA GLY A 275 18.74 35.74 -7.33
C GLY A 275 18.79 34.46 -6.45
N GLU A 276 19.62 34.49 -5.41
CA GLU A 276 19.85 33.34 -4.52
C GLU A 276 18.58 32.84 -3.83
N VAL A 277 17.67 33.76 -3.46
CA VAL A 277 16.42 33.38 -2.78
C VAL A 277 15.53 32.56 -3.70
N LYS A 278 15.40 32.95 -4.96
CA LYS A 278 14.63 32.22 -5.97
C LYS A 278 15.22 30.81 -6.17
N GLU A 279 16.53 30.74 -6.39
CA GLU A 279 17.24 29.48 -6.60
C GLU A 279 17.07 28.54 -5.40
N VAL A 280 17.16 29.03 -4.17
CA VAL A 280 16.96 28.22 -2.96
C VAL A 280 15.53 27.69 -2.84
N PHE A 281 14.51 28.46 -3.24
CA PHE A 281 13.13 27.99 -3.28
C PHE A 281 12.92 26.90 -4.34
N GLU A 282 13.51 27.02 -5.52
CA GLU A 282 13.47 26.02 -6.58
C GLU A 282 14.13 24.73 -6.13
N LEU A 283 15.35 24.79 -5.58
CA LEU A 283 16.08 23.64 -5.03
C LEU A 283 15.29 22.95 -3.90
N ARG A 284 14.66 23.75 -3.02
CA ARG A 284 13.82 23.20 -1.97
C ARG A 284 12.56 22.50 -2.54
N GLY A 285 11.95 23.09 -3.57
CA GLY A 285 10.83 22.49 -4.29
C GLY A 285 11.18 21.09 -4.81
N ASP A 286 12.36 20.96 -5.40
CA ASP A 286 12.86 19.67 -5.87
C ASP A 286 13.12 18.68 -4.72
N LEU A 287 13.78 19.09 -3.66
CA LEU A 287 14.03 18.24 -2.50
C LEU A 287 12.75 17.76 -1.81
N ALA A 288 11.65 18.52 -1.93
CA ALA A 288 10.35 18.18 -1.36
C ALA A 288 9.52 17.21 -2.22
N LYS A 289 9.86 17.01 -3.50
CA LYS A 289 9.12 16.10 -4.40
C LYS A 289 9.17 14.67 -3.87
N SER A 290 8.00 14.09 -3.65
CA SER A 290 7.85 12.77 -3.03
C SER A 290 7.41 11.66 -4.00
N SER A 291 6.99 12.00 -5.22
CA SER A 291 6.47 11.03 -6.20
C SER A 291 7.49 9.93 -6.55
N VAL A 292 8.78 10.27 -6.63
CA VAL A 292 9.87 9.32 -6.91
C VAL A 292 10.07 8.26 -5.80
N LYS A 293 9.55 8.48 -4.59
CA LYS A 293 9.54 7.45 -3.53
C LYS A 293 8.76 6.19 -3.93
N LYS A 294 7.92 6.28 -4.97
CA LYS A 294 7.21 5.12 -5.50
C LYS A 294 8.14 4.08 -6.12
N TYR A 295 9.27 4.49 -6.70
CA TYR A 295 10.28 3.54 -7.17
C TYR A 295 10.90 2.76 -6.01
N GLN A 296 11.20 3.42 -4.89
CA GLN A 296 11.66 2.74 -3.68
C GLN A 296 10.59 1.80 -3.12
N ALA A 297 9.32 2.19 -3.17
CA ALA A 297 8.22 1.30 -2.79
C ALA A 297 8.14 0.08 -3.72
N MET A 298 8.34 0.26 -5.03
CA MET A 298 8.39 -0.84 -6.00
C MET A 298 9.53 -1.82 -5.70
N GLN A 299 10.73 -1.33 -5.38
CA GLN A 299 11.86 -2.19 -4.96
C GLN A 299 11.50 -2.99 -3.70
N ASN A 300 10.86 -2.36 -2.72
CA ASN A 300 10.52 -3.01 -1.47
C ASN A 300 9.48 -4.13 -1.62
N VAL A 301 8.56 -4.00 -2.59
CA VAL A 301 7.44 -4.94 -2.80
C VAL A 301 7.71 -5.98 -3.88
N ALA A 302 8.83 -5.87 -4.57
CA ALA A 302 9.22 -6.80 -5.61
C ALA A 302 9.53 -8.18 -5.03
N GLY A 303 8.82 -9.20 -5.49
CA GLY A 303 9.13 -10.60 -5.22
C GLY A 303 10.37 -11.08 -5.98
N ARG A 304 10.83 -12.30 -5.71
CA ARG A 304 12.00 -12.90 -6.37
C ARG A 304 11.80 -13.08 -7.87
N ASP A 305 10.57 -13.22 -8.33
CA ASP A 305 10.18 -13.32 -9.74
C ASP A 305 10.03 -11.94 -10.41
N GLY A 306 10.36 -10.87 -9.73
CA GLY A 306 10.28 -9.51 -10.24
C GLY A 306 8.88 -8.91 -10.25
N ARG A 307 7.90 -9.56 -9.65
CA ARG A 307 6.51 -9.06 -9.62
C ARG A 307 6.21 -8.33 -8.31
N ALA A 308 5.50 -7.23 -8.43
CA ALA A 308 4.93 -6.51 -7.28
C ALA A 308 3.56 -7.11 -6.96
N ARG A 309 3.36 -7.51 -5.71
CA ARG A 309 2.16 -8.15 -5.19
C ARG A 309 1.54 -7.38 -4.04
N GLY A 310 0.25 -7.64 -3.74
CA GLY A 310 -0.42 -6.99 -2.62
C GLY A 310 -0.66 -5.50 -2.84
N LEU A 311 -0.90 -5.07 -4.07
CA LEU A 311 -1.01 -3.67 -4.46
C LEU A 311 -2.41 -3.08 -4.29
N ILE A 312 -3.43 -3.92 -4.13
CA ILE A 312 -4.82 -3.52 -3.95
C ILE A 312 -5.41 -4.18 -2.70
N GLN A 313 -6.44 -3.58 -2.15
CA GLN A 313 -7.15 -4.06 -0.97
C GLN A 313 -8.65 -3.94 -1.20
N PHE A 314 -9.35 -5.07 -1.15
CA PHE A 314 -10.80 -5.13 -1.16
C PHE A 314 -11.38 -4.43 0.08
N TYR A 315 -12.42 -3.62 -0.10
CA TYR A 315 -12.98 -2.76 0.95
C TYR A 315 -11.94 -1.89 1.69
N GLY A 316 -10.85 -1.53 1.03
CA GLY A 316 -9.79 -0.71 1.62
C GLY A 316 -10.23 0.72 1.97
N ASP A 317 -11.25 1.25 1.28
CA ASP A 317 -11.98 2.44 1.71
C ASP A 317 -13.22 2.02 2.51
N GLY A 318 -13.09 1.98 3.81
CA GLY A 318 -14.12 1.53 4.73
C GLY A 318 -15.40 2.38 4.76
N ARG A 319 -15.44 3.54 4.08
CA ARG A 319 -16.65 4.37 3.99
C ARG A 319 -17.51 4.05 2.78
N THR A 320 -16.87 3.73 1.66
CA THR A 320 -17.54 3.56 0.36
C THR A 320 -17.50 2.11 -0.13
N GLY A 321 -16.74 1.23 0.53
CA GLY A 321 -16.52 -0.15 0.08
C GLY A 321 -15.67 -0.27 -1.17
N ARG A 322 -15.01 0.82 -1.62
CA ARG A 322 -14.14 0.81 -2.79
C ARG A 322 -12.84 0.04 -2.53
N PHE A 323 -12.26 -0.51 -3.58
CA PHE A 323 -10.88 -0.94 -3.55
C PHE A 323 -9.96 0.23 -3.21
N ALA A 324 -8.98 0.01 -2.34
CA ALA A 324 -7.91 0.97 -2.09
C ALA A 324 -6.59 0.45 -2.63
N GLY A 325 -5.71 1.37 -3.03
CA GLY A 325 -4.33 1.01 -3.33
C GLY A 325 -3.54 0.78 -2.05
N HIS A 326 -2.62 -0.15 -2.11
CA HIS A 326 -1.73 -0.50 -1.01
C HIS A 326 -0.27 -0.41 -1.46
N LEU A 327 0.67 -0.22 -0.54
CA LEU A 327 2.11 -0.15 -0.77
C LEU A 327 2.51 0.93 -1.82
N VAL A 328 2.50 0.62 -3.10
CA VAL A 328 2.84 1.56 -4.17
C VAL A 328 1.74 2.60 -4.41
N GLN A 329 0.49 2.35 -3.99
CA GLN A 329 -0.65 3.24 -4.20
C GLN A 329 -0.91 3.49 -5.69
N VAL A 330 -1.18 2.41 -6.44
CA VAL A 330 -1.28 2.42 -7.91
C VAL A 330 -2.37 3.36 -8.45
N GLN A 331 -3.46 3.59 -7.70
CA GLN A 331 -4.52 4.52 -8.07
C GLN A 331 -4.09 6.00 -8.04
N ASN A 332 -2.98 6.32 -7.33
CA ASN A 332 -2.47 7.69 -7.15
C ASN A 332 -1.17 7.92 -7.94
N LEU A 333 -0.99 7.24 -9.07
CA LEU A 333 0.17 7.46 -9.93
C LEU A 333 -0.01 8.75 -10.77
N PRO A 334 1.07 9.54 -10.93
CA PRO A 334 1.04 10.73 -11.78
C PRO A 334 0.61 10.41 -13.21
N ARG A 335 0.03 11.39 -13.89
CA ARG A 335 -0.26 11.32 -15.32
C ARG A 335 1.01 11.58 -16.14
N ASN A 336 1.04 11.07 -17.36
CA ASN A 336 2.14 11.27 -18.30
C ASN A 336 1.77 12.41 -19.27
N TYR A 337 2.63 13.42 -19.37
CA TYR A 337 2.48 14.55 -20.29
C TYR A 337 3.67 14.69 -21.23
N LEU A 338 4.75 13.94 -21.01
CA LEU A 338 5.94 13.97 -21.86
C LEU A 338 5.60 13.43 -23.26
N PRO A 339 5.85 14.23 -24.31
CA PRO A 339 5.57 13.80 -25.69
C PRO A 339 6.51 12.68 -26.15
N ASP A 340 7.71 12.60 -25.62
CA ASP A 340 8.78 11.65 -25.94
C ASP A 340 9.03 10.62 -24.80
N LEU A 341 8.00 10.17 -24.15
CA LEU A 341 8.03 9.29 -22.97
C LEU A 341 8.97 8.08 -23.13
N ASN A 342 9.05 7.49 -24.32
CA ASN A 342 9.92 6.34 -24.60
C ASN A 342 11.41 6.74 -24.59
N HIS A 343 11.74 7.92 -25.06
CA HIS A 343 13.11 8.43 -25.04
C HIS A 343 13.56 8.72 -23.61
N ALA A 344 12.75 9.45 -22.84
CA ALA A 344 13.00 9.70 -21.43
C ALA A 344 13.21 8.38 -20.65
N ARG A 345 12.36 7.39 -20.90
CA ARG A 345 12.46 6.06 -20.31
C ARG A 345 13.78 5.36 -20.67
N ALA A 346 14.23 5.45 -21.91
CA ALA A 346 15.50 4.87 -22.35
C ALA A 346 16.70 5.51 -21.64
N LEU A 347 16.72 6.84 -21.51
CA LEU A 347 17.77 7.57 -20.80
C LEU A 347 17.85 7.19 -19.32
N VAL A 348 16.70 7.08 -18.63
CA VAL A 348 16.67 6.62 -17.24
C VAL A 348 17.17 5.18 -17.13
N LYS A 349 16.80 4.29 -18.06
CA LYS A 349 17.31 2.91 -18.07
C LYS A 349 18.81 2.82 -18.34
N MET A 350 19.40 3.78 -19.03
CA MET A 350 20.86 3.90 -19.18
C MET A 350 21.53 4.54 -17.96
N GLY A 351 20.76 5.21 -17.09
CA GLY A 351 21.29 5.96 -15.95
C GLY A 351 22.02 7.24 -16.37
N ASP A 352 21.70 7.77 -17.55
CA ASP A 352 22.33 8.95 -18.14
C ASP A 352 21.74 10.23 -17.56
N LEU A 353 22.30 10.66 -16.40
CA LEU A 353 21.85 11.86 -15.70
C LEU A 353 22.15 13.13 -16.50
N ASP A 354 23.28 13.18 -17.20
CA ASP A 354 23.71 14.37 -17.94
C ASP A 354 22.79 14.63 -19.13
N ALA A 355 22.41 13.58 -19.86
CA ALA A 355 21.44 13.69 -20.94
C ALA A 355 20.04 14.07 -20.42
N LEU A 356 19.63 13.54 -19.26
CA LEU A 356 18.34 13.91 -18.64
C LEU A 356 18.33 15.40 -18.24
N ASP A 357 19.41 15.92 -17.66
CA ASP A 357 19.53 17.32 -17.24
C ASP A 357 19.56 18.26 -18.45
N LEU A 358 20.21 17.83 -19.55
CA LEU A 358 20.29 18.61 -20.78
C LEU A 358 18.96 18.69 -21.55
N LEU A 359 18.18 17.61 -21.56
CA LEU A 359 17.03 17.48 -22.44
C LEU A 359 15.67 17.75 -21.77
N TYR A 360 15.61 17.74 -20.44
CA TYR A 360 14.36 17.91 -19.69
C TYR A 360 14.50 19.00 -18.63
N ASP A 361 13.50 19.85 -18.53
CA ASP A 361 13.46 20.98 -17.57
C ASP A 361 13.54 20.54 -16.10
N SER A 362 13.10 19.33 -15.78
CA SER A 362 13.13 18.77 -14.42
C SER A 362 13.27 17.25 -14.45
N ILE A 363 14.41 16.78 -13.97
CA ILE A 363 14.69 15.34 -13.79
C ILE A 363 13.62 14.67 -12.91
N LEU A 364 13.24 15.31 -11.81
CA LEU A 364 12.25 14.73 -10.88
C LEU A 364 10.85 14.70 -11.45
N ASP A 365 10.47 15.66 -12.28
CA ASP A 365 9.20 15.62 -12.99
C ASP A 365 9.19 14.51 -14.04
N THR A 366 10.27 14.41 -14.82
CA THR A 366 10.48 13.31 -15.78
C THR A 366 10.38 11.95 -15.12
N LEU A 367 11.10 11.73 -14.01
CA LEU A 367 11.00 10.49 -13.23
C LEU A 367 9.57 10.24 -12.73
N SER A 368 8.88 11.29 -12.27
CA SER A 368 7.49 11.18 -11.81
C SER A 368 6.55 10.70 -12.91
N GLN A 369 6.71 11.22 -14.12
CA GLN A 369 5.88 10.84 -15.27
C GLN A 369 6.18 9.42 -15.78
N LEU A 370 7.37 8.88 -15.52
CA LEU A 370 7.77 7.53 -15.93
C LEU A 370 7.28 6.43 -14.97
N ILE A 371 6.75 6.75 -13.79
CA ILE A 371 6.37 5.76 -12.76
C ILE A 371 5.42 4.68 -13.32
N ARG A 372 4.40 5.07 -14.10
CA ARG A 372 3.46 4.11 -14.70
C ARG A 372 4.14 3.13 -15.66
N THR A 373 5.19 3.55 -16.34
CA THR A 373 5.91 2.74 -17.32
C THR A 373 6.81 1.68 -16.69
N ALA A 374 6.97 1.71 -15.35
CA ALA A 374 7.66 0.66 -14.60
C ALA A 374 6.83 -0.64 -14.52
N PHE A 375 5.52 -0.56 -14.65
CA PHE A 375 4.67 -1.75 -14.76
C PHE A 375 4.68 -2.24 -16.19
N ILE A 376 5.12 -3.48 -16.39
CA ILE A 376 5.24 -4.10 -17.72
C ILE A 376 4.46 -5.41 -17.78
N PRO A 377 3.95 -5.79 -18.97
CA PRO A 377 3.35 -7.10 -19.15
C PRO A 377 4.43 -8.20 -19.11
N SER A 378 4.04 -9.42 -18.77
CA SER A 378 4.90 -10.58 -18.92
C SER A 378 5.30 -10.81 -20.38
N PRO A 379 6.44 -11.45 -20.67
CA PRO A 379 6.83 -11.78 -22.05
C PRO A 379 5.71 -12.50 -22.80
N GLY A 380 5.42 -12.06 -24.03
CA GLY A 380 4.33 -12.59 -24.85
C GLY A 380 2.92 -12.10 -24.46
N HIS A 381 2.78 -11.23 -23.48
CA HIS A 381 1.51 -10.65 -23.03
C HIS A 381 1.43 -9.15 -23.34
N ARG A 382 0.23 -8.60 -23.22
CA ARG A 382 -0.04 -7.16 -23.30
C ARG A 382 -1.06 -6.77 -22.24
N PHE A 383 -1.04 -5.51 -21.81
CA PHE A 383 -2.12 -4.96 -21.01
C PHE A 383 -3.34 -4.69 -21.89
N ILE A 384 -4.51 -5.04 -21.40
CA ILE A 384 -5.81 -4.57 -21.89
C ILE A 384 -6.33 -3.62 -20.83
N VAL A 385 -6.44 -2.33 -21.17
CA VAL A 385 -6.86 -1.28 -20.25
C VAL A 385 -8.23 -0.78 -20.68
N ALA A 386 -9.20 -0.87 -19.76
CA ALA A 386 -10.56 -0.37 -19.97
C ALA A 386 -11.04 0.35 -18.70
N ASP A 387 -11.79 1.42 -18.88
CA ASP A 387 -12.39 2.19 -17.81
C ASP A 387 -13.81 2.62 -18.20
N PHE A 388 -14.69 2.69 -17.21
CA PHE A 388 -16.06 3.18 -17.41
C PHE A 388 -16.08 4.71 -17.33
N SER A 389 -16.19 5.37 -18.49
CA SER A 389 -16.27 6.84 -18.55
C SER A 389 -17.43 7.36 -17.71
N ALA A 390 -17.14 8.26 -16.76
CA ALA A 390 -18.11 8.96 -15.92
C ALA A 390 -19.14 8.03 -15.24
N ILE A 391 -18.73 6.84 -14.75
CA ILE A 391 -19.65 5.80 -14.26
C ILE A 391 -20.53 6.29 -13.11
N GLU A 392 -19.99 7.08 -12.19
CA GLU A 392 -20.76 7.62 -11.05
C GLU A 392 -21.90 8.54 -11.51
N ALA A 393 -21.62 9.46 -12.44
CA ALA A 393 -22.64 10.34 -12.99
C ALA A 393 -23.72 9.56 -13.75
N ARG A 394 -23.34 8.50 -14.47
CA ARG A 394 -24.30 7.62 -15.17
C ARG A 394 -25.19 6.87 -14.19
N VAL A 395 -24.61 6.28 -13.16
CA VAL A 395 -25.36 5.51 -12.14
C VAL A 395 -26.27 6.44 -11.34
N VAL A 396 -25.81 7.61 -10.92
CA VAL A 396 -26.62 8.59 -10.20
C VAL A 396 -27.80 9.05 -11.04
N ALA A 397 -27.57 9.40 -12.31
CA ALA A 397 -28.64 9.80 -13.23
C ALA A 397 -29.64 8.65 -13.47
N TRP A 398 -29.17 7.40 -13.57
CA TRP A 398 -30.03 6.24 -13.70
C TRP A 398 -30.89 6.01 -12.45
N LEU A 399 -30.30 6.05 -11.26
CA LEU A 399 -31.00 5.88 -9.99
C LEU A 399 -32.02 7.00 -9.74
N ALA A 400 -31.70 8.23 -10.12
CA ALA A 400 -32.58 9.39 -9.98
C ALA A 400 -33.67 9.45 -11.06
N GLY A 401 -33.63 8.61 -12.11
CA GLY A 401 -34.53 8.70 -13.26
C GLY A 401 -34.33 9.96 -14.07
N GLU A 402 -33.12 10.57 -14.06
CA GLU A 402 -32.78 11.81 -14.75
C GLU A 402 -32.49 11.52 -16.22
N HIS A 403 -33.53 11.70 -17.07
CA HIS A 403 -33.50 11.31 -18.48
C HIS A 403 -32.61 12.22 -19.34
N ALA A 404 -32.49 13.52 -19.04
CA ALA A 404 -31.73 14.45 -19.87
C ALA A 404 -30.23 14.11 -19.82
N THR A 405 -29.67 13.88 -18.63
CA THR A 405 -28.28 13.43 -18.44
C THR A 405 -28.02 12.07 -19.09
N LEU A 406 -28.97 11.11 -18.94
CA LEU A 406 -28.85 9.82 -19.59
C LEU A 406 -28.87 9.93 -21.13
N GLN A 407 -29.67 10.83 -21.67
CA GLN A 407 -29.73 11.08 -23.10
C GLN A 407 -28.45 11.75 -23.61
N ALA A 408 -27.92 12.74 -22.88
CA ALA A 408 -26.64 13.37 -23.20
C ALA A 408 -25.50 12.34 -23.29
N PHE A 409 -25.45 11.37 -22.35
CA PHE A 409 -24.49 10.26 -22.42
C PHE A 409 -24.66 9.36 -23.64
N ARG A 410 -25.91 9.06 -24.04
CA ARG A 410 -26.20 8.25 -25.25
C ARG A 410 -25.77 8.96 -26.52
N GLU A 411 -25.89 10.27 -26.53
CA GLU A 411 -25.51 11.13 -27.66
C GLU A 411 -24.03 11.53 -27.65
N GLY A 412 -23.25 11.06 -26.67
CA GLY A 412 -21.81 11.37 -26.54
C GLY A 412 -21.52 12.85 -26.25
N LYS A 413 -22.48 13.58 -25.67
CA LYS A 413 -22.32 14.99 -25.30
C LYS A 413 -21.47 15.13 -24.02
N ASP A 414 -20.73 16.24 -23.94
CA ASP A 414 -20.04 16.63 -22.71
C ASP A 414 -21.03 17.19 -21.70
N LEU A 415 -21.13 16.55 -20.53
CA LEU A 415 -22.07 16.95 -19.47
C LEU A 415 -21.79 18.34 -18.90
N TYR A 416 -20.52 18.75 -18.82
CA TYR A 416 -20.17 20.09 -18.33
C TYR A 416 -20.68 21.16 -19.29
N CYS A 417 -20.50 20.93 -20.58
CA CYS A 417 -21.02 21.81 -21.64
C CYS A 417 -22.56 21.85 -21.65
N GLU A 418 -23.23 20.70 -21.51
CA GLU A 418 -24.70 20.63 -21.42
C GLU A 418 -25.22 21.35 -20.17
N THR A 419 -24.60 21.12 -19.01
CA THR A 419 -25.00 21.82 -17.76
C THR A 419 -24.79 23.32 -17.87
N ALA A 420 -23.63 23.77 -18.36
CA ALA A 420 -23.34 25.16 -18.59
C ALA A 420 -24.36 25.79 -19.57
N SER A 421 -24.70 25.09 -20.65
CA SER A 421 -25.72 25.56 -21.61
C SER A 421 -27.11 25.67 -20.99
N GLN A 422 -27.51 24.76 -20.13
CA GLN A 422 -28.79 24.80 -19.40
C GLN A 422 -28.82 25.97 -18.42
N MET A 423 -27.75 26.22 -17.66
CA MET A 423 -27.64 27.36 -16.75
C MET A 423 -27.70 28.68 -17.51
N HIS A 424 -27.03 28.77 -18.67
CA HIS A 424 -27.06 29.96 -19.52
C HIS A 424 -28.38 30.18 -20.26
N ARG A 425 -29.11 29.12 -20.65
CA ARG A 425 -30.47 29.28 -21.19
C ARG A 425 -31.41 29.94 -20.22
N GLN A 426 -31.26 29.70 -18.93
CA GLN A 426 -32.01 30.40 -17.87
C GLN A 426 -31.63 31.89 -17.75
N LEU A 427 -30.39 32.23 -18.18
CA LEU A 427 -29.87 33.61 -18.13
C LEU A 427 -29.96 34.35 -19.49
N HIS A 428 -30.70 33.83 -20.50
CA HIS A 428 -30.85 34.38 -21.86
C HIS A 428 -29.56 34.50 -22.70
N ASN A 429 -28.44 33.88 -22.33
CA ASN A 429 -27.21 33.94 -23.10
C ASN A 429 -26.72 32.52 -23.47
N ARG A 430 -26.49 32.26 -24.76
CA ARG A 430 -25.75 31.08 -25.22
C ARG A 430 -24.25 31.37 -25.16
N LEU A 431 -23.50 30.67 -24.32
CA LEU A 431 -22.04 30.67 -24.45
C LEU A 431 -21.61 29.82 -25.65
N PRO A 432 -20.69 30.31 -26.49
CA PRO A 432 -20.05 29.51 -27.51
C PRO A 432 -19.24 28.35 -26.85
N ILE A 433 -19.30 27.17 -27.43
CA ILE A 433 -18.62 25.98 -26.95
C ILE A 433 -17.08 26.13 -26.92
N GLU A 434 -16.55 27.14 -27.63
CA GLU A 434 -15.11 27.42 -27.78
C GLU A 434 -14.40 27.99 -26.53
N ILE A 435 -15.13 28.28 -25.45
CA ILE A 435 -14.54 28.88 -24.22
C ILE A 435 -13.98 27.82 -23.24
N TRP A 436 -14.20 26.52 -23.47
CA TRP A 436 -13.89 25.44 -22.51
C TRP A 436 -13.03 24.31 -23.07
N ALA A 437 -12.32 24.50 -24.17
CA ALA A 437 -11.37 23.55 -24.74
C ALA A 437 -9.96 23.70 -24.15
#